data_d4899a8aaeb4a6dd4bf215d58ebfde77
#
_entry.id   d4899a8aaeb4a6dd4bf215d58ebfde77
#
_cell.length_a   1.000
_cell.length_b   1.000
_cell.length_c   1.000
_cell.angle_alpha   90.00
_cell.angle_beta   90.00
_cell.angle_gamma   90.00
#
_symmetry.space_group_name_H-M   'P 1'
#
loop_
_entity.id
_entity.type
_entity.pdbx_description
1 polymer ?
#
loop_
_entity_poly.entity_id
_entity_poly.type
_entity_poly.pdbx_seq_one_letter_code
_entity_poly.pdbx_strand_id
1 'polypeptide(L)'
;MTLAADPPRSSLYTHDNIDRPAIRVYLSPIARMSDTAAPVAADPVKQFSVFIENRVGRLHDLVALLAKHNVHIMAMTTIDQTDTALDRMIVDDPDRARELMAANNFFFTECEVIAVEFTDEAQLGAVLRALLTVEVNIHYAYSFLMRPRGRSALALSVEDNDIATSALNTSGFKVLTQRDISR
;
A
#
# COMPACT_ATOMS: atom_id res chain seq x y z
N MET A 1 -36.84 59.05 18.49
CA MET A 1 -36.63 57.94 19.42
C MET A 1 -36.46 56.67 18.61
N THR A 2 -35.25 56.43 18.16
CA THR A 2 -34.92 55.38 17.19
C THR A 2 -34.02 54.38 17.91
N LEU A 3 -34.53 53.18 18.13
CA LEU A 3 -33.77 52.06 18.71
C LEU A 3 -32.96 51.40 17.61
N ALA A 4 -31.65 51.43 17.79
CA ALA A 4 -30.70 50.69 16.98
C ALA A 4 -30.72 49.19 17.36
N ALA A 5 -30.82 48.32 16.37
CA ALA A 5 -30.74 46.89 16.52
C ALA A 5 -29.30 46.44 16.43
N ASP A 6 -28.85 45.66 17.42
CA ASP A 6 -27.55 44.98 17.44
C ASP A 6 -27.48 43.86 16.41
N PRO A 7 -26.31 43.65 15.79
CA PRO A 7 -26.10 42.50 14.89
C PRO A 7 -25.82 41.20 15.68
N PRO A 8 -26.17 40.04 15.16
CA PRO A 8 -26.00 38.77 15.83
C PRO A 8 -24.53 38.36 15.89
N ARG A 9 -24.13 37.89 17.08
CA ARG A 9 -22.79 37.31 17.36
C ARG A 9 -22.58 36.04 16.56
N SER A 10 -21.50 36.01 15.76
CA SER A 10 -21.03 34.81 15.11
C SER A 10 -20.51 33.82 16.16
N SER A 11 -21.12 32.64 16.21
CA SER A 11 -20.65 31.49 16.96
C SER A 11 -19.40 30.94 16.33
N LEU A 12 -18.28 31.02 17.03
CA LEU A 12 -17.03 30.34 16.70
C LEU A 12 -17.20 28.84 17.00
N TYR A 13 -17.35 28.04 15.97
CA TYR A 13 -17.13 26.60 16.07
C TYR A 13 -15.62 26.34 16.16
N THR A 14 -15.17 25.98 17.33
CA THR A 14 -13.85 25.39 17.54
C THR A 14 -13.89 23.97 16.97
N HIS A 15 -13.28 23.77 15.81
CA HIS A 15 -12.97 22.43 15.31
C HIS A 15 -11.88 21.83 16.16
N ASP A 16 -12.24 20.80 16.91
CA ASP A 16 -11.29 19.89 17.54
C ASP A 16 -10.36 19.29 16.51
N ASN A 17 -9.09 19.46 16.81
CA ASN A 17 -7.94 19.01 16.03
C ASN A 17 -7.85 17.48 16.12
N ILE A 18 -8.44 16.78 15.15
CA ILE A 18 -8.20 15.35 14.99
C ILE A 18 -6.88 15.21 14.23
N ASP A 19 -5.87 14.74 14.93
CA ASP A 19 -4.56 14.36 14.38
C ASP A 19 -4.74 13.34 13.25
N ARG A 20 -4.75 13.83 12.01
CA ARG A 20 -4.66 12.99 10.82
C ARG A 20 -3.19 12.85 10.46
N PRO A 21 -2.66 11.62 10.32
CA PRO A 21 -1.30 11.47 9.82
C PRO A 21 -1.18 12.12 8.45
N ALA A 22 -0.20 13.00 8.32
CA ALA A 22 0.05 13.75 7.11
C ALA A 22 0.35 12.80 5.94
N ILE A 23 -0.52 12.80 4.94
CA ILE A 23 -0.27 12.15 3.64
C ILE A 23 0.84 12.96 2.97
N ARG A 24 2.06 12.44 3.00
CA ARG A 24 3.20 13.06 2.37
C ARG A 24 3.16 12.78 0.87
N VAL A 25 2.72 13.77 0.11
CA VAL A 25 2.83 13.76 -1.35
C VAL A 25 4.30 13.97 -1.69
N TYR A 26 4.96 12.94 -2.19
CA TYR A 26 6.34 13.05 -2.65
C TYR A 26 6.38 13.68 -4.05
N LEU A 27 6.64 14.98 -4.10
CA LEU A 27 7.32 15.60 -5.23
C LEU A 27 8.81 15.46 -4.94
N SER A 28 9.51 14.63 -5.72
CA SER A 28 10.94 14.40 -5.54
C SER A 28 11.75 15.67 -5.72
N PRO A 29 12.81 15.85 -4.90
CA PRO A 29 14.14 15.88 -5.48
C PRO A 29 15.09 14.91 -4.76
N ILE A 30 15.96 14.35 -5.56
CA ILE A 30 17.06 13.48 -5.22
C ILE A 30 17.94 14.13 -4.14
N ALA A 31 18.03 13.50 -2.97
CA ALA A 31 19.14 13.73 -2.05
C ALA A 31 19.65 12.37 -1.56
N ARG A 32 20.89 12.08 -1.96
CA ARG A 32 21.70 11.01 -1.39
C ARG A 32 21.93 11.28 0.08
N MET A 33 21.66 10.29 0.92
CA MET A 33 22.42 10.14 2.17
C MET A 33 22.68 8.65 2.40
N SER A 34 23.93 8.28 2.33
CA SER A 34 24.50 7.07 2.88
C SER A 34 24.32 7.07 4.39
N ASP A 35 23.79 6.00 4.99
CA ASP A 35 24.55 5.40 6.07
C ASP A 35 24.04 4.01 6.47
N THR A 36 24.99 3.18 6.79
CA THR A 36 25.03 1.87 7.39
C THR A 36 23.88 1.55 8.36
N ALA A 37 22.92 0.75 7.90
CA ALA A 37 22.03 -0.03 8.75
C ALA A 37 22.01 -1.48 8.25
N ALA A 38 21.85 -2.42 9.18
CA ALA A 38 21.84 -3.86 8.97
C ALA A 38 20.97 -4.30 7.76
N PRO A 39 21.18 -5.50 7.18
CA PRO A 39 20.56 -5.88 5.93
C PRO A 39 19.03 -6.00 6.10
N VAL A 40 18.36 -4.92 5.85
CA VAL A 40 16.94 -4.85 5.48
C VAL A 40 16.77 -5.76 4.27
N ALA A 41 15.65 -6.44 4.15
CA ALA A 41 15.34 -7.27 2.99
C ALA A 41 15.77 -6.53 1.72
N ALA A 42 16.79 -7.03 1.05
CA ALA A 42 17.58 -6.29 0.05
C ALA A 42 16.79 -5.88 -1.21
N ASP A 43 15.45 -6.11 -1.21
CA ASP A 43 14.56 -5.83 -2.34
C ASP A 43 13.09 -5.93 -1.88
N PRO A 44 12.57 -4.96 -1.13
CA PRO A 44 11.20 -5.00 -0.58
C PRO A 44 10.15 -4.95 -1.70
N VAL A 45 9.02 -5.62 -1.45
CA VAL A 45 7.88 -5.60 -2.38
C VAL A 45 7.22 -4.23 -2.36
N LYS A 46 7.04 -3.65 -3.55
CA LYS A 46 6.42 -2.35 -3.74
C LYS A 46 4.95 -2.47 -4.07
N GLN A 47 4.15 -1.70 -3.33
CA GLN A 47 2.73 -1.55 -3.54
C GLN A 47 2.41 -0.17 -4.06
N PHE A 48 1.60 -0.10 -5.08
CA PHE A 48 0.97 1.14 -5.54
C PHE A 48 -0.42 1.26 -4.91
N SER A 49 -0.74 2.45 -4.43
CA SER A 49 -2.10 2.84 -4.04
C SER A 49 -2.58 3.88 -5.05
N VAL A 50 -3.42 3.45 -5.98
CA VAL A 50 -3.88 4.26 -7.11
C VAL A 50 -5.25 4.84 -6.79
N PHE A 51 -5.38 6.16 -6.91
CA PHE A 51 -6.64 6.87 -6.72
C PHE A 51 -7.39 6.94 -8.04
N ILE A 52 -8.51 6.25 -8.13
CA ILE A 52 -9.31 6.14 -9.34
C ILE A 52 -10.66 6.80 -9.09
N GLU A 53 -11.10 7.66 -10.02
CA GLU A 53 -12.47 8.17 -10.00
C GLU A 53 -13.45 7.00 -10.04
N ASN A 54 -14.47 6.99 -9.16
CA ASN A 54 -15.49 5.96 -9.14
C ASN A 54 -16.42 6.09 -10.36
N ARG A 55 -15.87 5.82 -11.54
CA ARG A 55 -16.50 5.89 -12.84
C ARG A 55 -16.31 4.59 -13.60
N VAL A 56 -17.36 4.14 -14.27
CA VAL A 56 -17.34 2.92 -15.09
C VAL A 56 -16.16 2.94 -16.07
N GLY A 57 -15.38 1.87 -16.07
CA GLY A 57 -14.27 1.65 -16.98
C GLY A 57 -12.89 2.11 -16.50
N ARG A 58 -12.78 2.97 -15.49
CA ARG A 58 -11.46 3.52 -15.09
C ARG A 58 -10.49 2.47 -14.57
N LEU A 59 -10.95 1.51 -13.76
CA LEU A 59 -10.12 0.38 -13.34
C LEU A 59 -9.73 -0.50 -14.54
N HIS A 60 -10.66 -0.73 -15.47
CA HIS A 60 -10.35 -1.45 -16.70
C HIS A 60 -9.26 -0.75 -17.51
N ASP A 61 -9.33 0.59 -17.64
CA ASP A 61 -8.33 1.38 -18.37
C ASP A 61 -6.93 1.19 -17.77
N LEU A 62 -6.81 1.22 -16.43
CA LEU A 62 -5.56 1.00 -15.72
C LEU A 62 -5.01 -0.42 -15.99
N VAL A 63 -5.85 -1.43 -15.79
CA VAL A 63 -5.47 -2.84 -16.01
C VAL A 63 -5.06 -3.08 -17.47
N ALA A 64 -5.82 -2.55 -18.43
CA ALA A 64 -5.51 -2.66 -19.85
C ALA A 64 -4.21 -1.94 -20.23
N LEU A 65 -3.94 -0.77 -19.65
CA LEU A 65 -2.69 -0.04 -19.83
C LEU A 65 -1.49 -0.88 -19.40
N LEU A 66 -1.52 -1.42 -18.19
CA LEU A 66 -0.44 -2.25 -17.64
C LEU A 66 -0.25 -3.51 -18.49
N ALA A 67 -1.33 -4.23 -18.80
CA ALA A 67 -1.29 -5.46 -19.60
C ALA A 67 -0.72 -5.23 -21.00
N LYS A 68 -1.06 -4.12 -21.67
CA LYS A 68 -0.55 -3.74 -22.99
C LYS A 68 0.97 -3.61 -23.01
N HIS A 69 1.57 -3.29 -21.87
CA HIS A 69 3.02 -3.09 -21.71
C HIS A 69 3.71 -4.24 -20.97
N ASN A 70 3.07 -5.42 -20.89
CA ASN A 70 3.57 -6.61 -20.22
C ASN A 70 3.86 -6.42 -18.72
N VAL A 71 3.17 -5.49 -18.07
CA VAL A 71 3.20 -5.37 -16.61
C VAL A 71 2.02 -6.15 -16.04
N HIS A 72 2.32 -7.12 -15.16
CA HIS A 72 1.32 -8.03 -14.61
C HIS A 72 0.97 -7.65 -13.19
N ILE A 73 -0.32 -7.63 -12.90
CA ILE A 73 -0.83 -7.40 -11.55
C ILE A 73 -0.74 -8.73 -10.79
N MET A 74 0.10 -8.76 -9.77
CA MET A 74 0.34 -9.93 -8.93
C MET A 74 -0.64 -10.01 -7.76
N ALA A 75 -1.01 -8.87 -7.20
CA ALA A 75 -2.01 -8.75 -6.14
C ALA A 75 -2.79 -7.45 -6.30
N MET A 76 -4.06 -7.43 -5.93
CA MET A 76 -4.91 -6.25 -5.99
C MET A 76 -6.04 -6.32 -4.96
N THR A 77 -6.38 -5.16 -4.41
CA THR A 77 -7.61 -4.96 -3.62
C THR A 77 -8.15 -3.56 -3.85
N THR A 78 -9.46 -3.43 -3.93
CA THR A 78 -10.17 -2.16 -4.15
C THR A 78 -10.92 -1.78 -2.88
N ILE A 79 -10.78 -0.54 -2.47
CA ILE A 79 -11.52 0.05 -1.35
C ILE A 79 -12.36 1.19 -1.90
N ASP A 80 -13.67 1.08 -1.74
CA ASP A 80 -14.62 2.13 -2.13
C ASP A 80 -14.55 3.30 -1.13
N GLN A 81 -14.45 4.52 -1.67
CA GLN A 81 -14.49 5.77 -0.90
C GLN A 81 -15.41 6.75 -1.63
N THR A 82 -16.71 6.59 -1.48
CA THR A 82 -17.80 7.45 -2.00
C THR A 82 -17.60 8.01 -3.43
N ASP A 83 -16.65 8.94 -3.63
CA ASP A 83 -16.39 9.60 -4.91
C ASP A 83 -15.15 9.06 -5.65
N THR A 84 -14.31 8.30 -4.95
CA THR A 84 -13.08 7.70 -5.48
C THR A 84 -12.96 6.26 -5.03
N ALA A 85 -12.33 5.43 -5.83
CA ALA A 85 -11.85 4.12 -5.42
C ALA A 85 -10.35 4.19 -5.14
N LEU A 86 -9.91 3.50 -4.10
CA LEU A 86 -8.50 3.29 -3.81
C LEU A 86 -8.14 1.86 -4.18
N ASP A 87 -7.42 1.71 -5.28
CA ASP A 87 -6.90 0.42 -5.72
C ASP A 87 -5.47 0.24 -5.25
N ARG A 88 -5.26 -0.74 -4.37
CA ARG A 88 -3.92 -1.18 -3.97
C ARG A 88 -3.50 -2.33 -4.85
N MET A 89 -2.31 -2.23 -5.42
CA MET A 89 -1.80 -3.29 -6.31
C MET A 89 -0.30 -3.50 -6.15
N ILE A 90 0.09 -4.74 -6.36
CA ILE A 90 1.49 -5.18 -6.50
C ILE A 90 1.66 -5.68 -7.91
N VAL A 91 2.74 -5.30 -8.56
CA VAL A 91 3.05 -5.68 -9.94
C VAL A 91 4.41 -6.35 -10.04
N ASP A 92 4.63 -7.09 -11.13
CA ASP A 92 5.90 -7.76 -11.39
C ASP A 92 7.03 -6.80 -11.82
N ASP A 93 6.69 -5.67 -12.45
CA ASP A 93 7.64 -4.61 -12.86
C ASP A 93 7.18 -3.24 -12.32
N PRO A 94 7.59 -2.89 -11.09
CA PRO A 94 7.15 -1.63 -10.46
C PRO A 94 7.73 -0.38 -11.15
N ASP A 95 8.92 -0.45 -11.72
CA ASP A 95 9.53 0.71 -12.37
C ASP A 95 8.78 1.05 -13.65
N ARG A 96 8.45 0.05 -14.45
CA ARG A 96 7.64 0.23 -15.65
C ARG A 96 6.21 0.67 -15.34
N ALA A 97 5.60 0.09 -14.31
CA ALA A 97 4.25 0.49 -13.86
C ALA A 97 4.21 1.98 -13.47
N ARG A 98 5.20 2.45 -12.72
CA ARG A 98 5.33 3.85 -12.30
C ARG A 98 5.38 4.80 -13.49
N GLU A 99 6.23 4.50 -14.47
CA GLU A 99 6.36 5.28 -15.69
C GLU A 99 5.03 5.36 -16.46
N LEU A 100 4.37 4.22 -16.64
CA LEU A 100 3.11 4.12 -17.37
C LEU A 100 1.98 4.89 -16.68
N MET A 101 1.83 4.72 -15.37
CA MET A 101 0.79 5.41 -14.62
C MET A 101 1.02 6.92 -14.61
N ALA A 102 2.26 7.38 -14.43
CA ALA A 102 2.59 8.80 -14.46
C ALA A 102 2.33 9.40 -15.85
N ALA A 103 2.72 8.73 -16.93
CA ALA A 103 2.53 9.18 -18.30
C ALA A 103 1.04 9.24 -18.71
N ASN A 104 0.17 8.49 -18.05
CA ASN A 104 -1.27 8.43 -18.34
C ASN A 104 -2.15 9.12 -17.27
N ASN A 105 -1.55 9.99 -16.46
CA ASN A 105 -2.23 10.82 -15.44
C ASN A 105 -3.02 10.01 -14.40
N PHE A 106 -2.51 8.86 -13.99
CA PHE A 106 -3.00 8.18 -12.80
C PHE A 106 -2.31 8.76 -11.57
N PHE A 107 -3.10 9.13 -10.57
CA PHE A 107 -2.58 9.56 -9.28
C PHE A 107 -2.34 8.34 -8.39
N PHE A 108 -1.14 8.20 -7.87
CA PHE A 108 -0.79 7.08 -7.00
C PHE A 108 0.23 7.48 -5.94
N THR A 109 0.27 6.68 -4.89
CA THR A 109 1.36 6.65 -3.90
C THR A 109 2.01 5.28 -3.93
N GLU A 110 3.25 5.21 -3.48
CA GLU A 110 4.03 3.97 -3.42
C GLU A 110 4.48 3.74 -1.98
N CYS A 111 4.38 2.51 -1.52
CA CYS A 111 4.88 2.09 -0.22
C CYS A 111 5.44 0.67 -0.29
N GLU A 112 6.25 0.31 0.70
CA GLU A 112 6.75 -1.05 0.86
C GLU A 112 5.78 -1.87 1.70
N VAL A 113 5.59 -3.13 1.31
CA VAL A 113 4.76 -4.09 2.02
C VAL A 113 5.49 -5.42 2.16
N ILE A 114 5.09 -6.21 3.14
CA ILE A 114 5.57 -7.57 3.29
C ILE A 114 4.72 -8.50 2.44
N ALA A 115 5.34 -9.34 1.64
CA ALA A 115 4.70 -10.44 0.97
C ALA A 115 5.17 -11.75 1.60
N VAL A 116 4.29 -12.50 2.24
CA VAL A 116 4.62 -13.75 2.90
C VAL A 116 4.02 -14.93 2.14
N GLU A 117 4.87 -15.93 1.86
CA GLU A 117 4.47 -17.16 1.18
C GLU A 117 3.94 -18.18 2.21
N PHE A 118 2.89 -18.92 1.85
CA PHE A 118 2.37 -20.04 2.64
C PHE A 118 1.80 -21.13 1.73
N THR A 119 1.74 -22.37 2.25
CA THR A 119 1.34 -23.55 1.47
C THR A 119 -0.12 -23.92 1.66
N ASP A 120 -0.66 -23.64 2.84
CA ASP A 120 -2.04 -24.02 3.21
C ASP A 120 -2.67 -22.98 4.14
N GLU A 121 -4.00 -23.07 4.30
CA GLU A 121 -4.79 -22.16 5.11
C GLU A 121 -4.41 -22.19 6.60
N ALA A 122 -3.96 -23.33 7.10
CA ALA A 122 -3.57 -23.45 8.51
C ALA A 122 -2.38 -22.57 8.87
N GLN A 123 -1.51 -22.31 7.90
CA GLN A 123 -0.35 -21.44 8.08
C GLN A 123 -0.73 -19.96 8.24
N LEU A 124 -1.88 -19.52 7.76
CA LEU A 124 -2.33 -18.14 7.95
C LEU A 124 -2.41 -17.77 9.44
N GLY A 125 -2.99 -18.66 10.25
CA GLY A 125 -3.04 -18.45 11.70
C GLY A 125 -1.66 -18.39 12.36
N ALA A 126 -0.69 -19.14 11.84
CA ALA A 126 0.68 -19.13 12.35
C ALA A 126 1.45 -17.86 11.93
N VAL A 127 1.24 -17.35 10.70
CA VAL A 127 1.75 -16.05 10.23
C VAL A 127 1.27 -14.93 11.16
N LEU A 128 -0.05 -14.86 11.41
CA LEU A 128 -0.63 -13.82 12.27
C LEU A 128 -0.13 -13.93 13.72
N ARG A 129 0.07 -15.15 14.22
CA ARG A 129 0.64 -15.39 15.56
C ARG A 129 2.09 -14.91 15.66
N ALA A 130 2.91 -15.12 14.62
CA ALA A 130 4.29 -14.65 14.61
C ALA A 130 4.35 -13.11 14.76
N LEU A 131 3.48 -12.38 14.05
CA LEU A 131 3.38 -10.93 14.16
C LEU A 131 2.83 -10.48 15.53
N LEU A 132 1.84 -11.18 16.07
CA LEU A 132 1.30 -10.90 17.40
C LEU A 132 2.37 -11.05 18.50
N THR A 133 3.26 -12.03 18.38
CA THR A 133 4.32 -12.26 19.38
C THR A 133 5.29 -11.09 19.50
N VAL A 134 5.47 -10.32 18.42
CA VAL A 134 6.33 -9.13 18.39
C VAL A 134 5.53 -7.82 18.44
N GLU A 135 4.23 -7.90 18.73
CA GLU A 135 3.31 -6.78 18.91
C GLU A 135 3.26 -5.81 17.71
N VAL A 136 3.48 -6.31 16.50
CA VAL A 136 3.40 -5.50 15.27
C VAL A 136 1.96 -5.41 14.79
N ASN A 137 1.45 -4.17 14.64
CA ASN A 137 0.13 -3.90 14.08
C ASN A 137 0.07 -4.16 12.59
N ILE A 138 -1.02 -4.79 12.14
CA ILE A 138 -1.36 -4.98 10.74
C ILE A 138 -2.38 -3.91 10.34
N HIS A 139 -2.03 -3.04 9.40
CA HIS A 139 -2.95 -2.02 8.89
C HIS A 139 -3.98 -2.61 7.94
N TYR A 140 -3.54 -3.48 7.03
CA TYR A 140 -4.37 -4.24 6.11
C TYR A 140 -3.62 -5.42 5.51
N ALA A 141 -4.40 -6.36 4.96
CA ALA A 141 -3.87 -7.53 4.27
C ALA A 141 -4.75 -7.85 3.06
N TYR A 142 -4.14 -8.42 1.99
CA TYR A 142 -4.86 -8.94 0.84
C TYR A 142 -4.06 -10.02 0.12
N SER A 143 -4.78 -10.93 -0.54
CA SER A 143 -4.18 -12.09 -1.20
C SER A 143 -3.57 -11.73 -2.55
N PHE A 144 -2.57 -12.48 -2.95
CA PHE A 144 -2.08 -12.48 -4.32
C PHE A 144 -3.09 -13.15 -5.26
N LEU A 145 -3.30 -12.55 -6.42
CA LEU A 145 -4.11 -13.10 -7.52
C LEU A 145 -3.34 -14.20 -8.25
N MET A 146 -2.06 -13.93 -8.49
CA MET A 146 -1.13 -14.88 -9.07
C MET A 146 -0.36 -15.57 -7.95
N ARG A 147 -0.04 -16.83 -8.13
CA ARG A 147 0.73 -17.60 -7.16
C ARG A 147 2.21 -17.53 -7.52
N PRO A 148 3.01 -16.70 -6.85
CA PRO A 148 4.45 -16.71 -7.06
C PRO A 148 4.97 -18.14 -6.84
N ARG A 149 5.70 -18.68 -7.82
CA ARG A 149 6.23 -20.06 -7.73
C ARG A 149 5.20 -21.15 -7.43
N GLY A 150 3.93 -20.91 -7.76
CA GLY A 150 2.83 -21.87 -7.54
C GLY A 150 2.32 -21.92 -6.09
N ARG A 151 2.82 -21.08 -5.17
CA ARG A 151 2.39 -21.01 -3.78
C ARG A 151 1.52 -19.80 -3.52
N SER A 152 0.63 -19.90 -2.53
CA SER A 152 -0.17 -18.77 -2.08
C SER A 152 0.70 -17.73 -1.40
N ALA A 153 0.32 -16.46 -1.53
CA ALA A 153 1.00 -15.38 -0.85
C ALA A 153 0.00 -14.32 -0.35
N LEU A 154 0.37 -13.65 0.73
CA LEU A 154 -0.39 -12.59 1.35
C LEU A 154 0.46 -11.33 1.40
N ALA A 155 -0.10 -10.22 0.93
CA ALA A 155 0.46 -8.91 1.15
C ALA A 155 -0.01 -8.36 2.49
N LEU A 156 0.92 -7.83 3.27
CA LEU A 156 0.70 -7.26 4.59
C LEU A 156 1.31 -5.86 4.63
N SER A 157 0.50 -4.88 4.97
CA SER A 157 0.98 -3.58 5.41
C SER A 157 1.00 -3.57 6.92
N VAL A 158 2.15 -3.33 7.50
CA VAL A 158 2.38 -3.39 8.93
C VAL A 158 3.03 -2.11 9.43
N GLU A 159 3.04 -1.91 10.74
CA GLU A 159 3.63 -0.74 11.37
C GLU A 159 5.16 -0.72 11.22
N ASP A 160 5.83 -1.88 11.34
CA ASP A 160 7.27 -2.04 11.25
C ASP A 160 7.63 -3.25 10.38
N ASN A 161 8.09 -2.97 9.16
CA ASN A 161 8.44 -4.01 8.18
C ASN A 161 9.68 -4.83 8.61
N ASP A 162 10.63 -4.25 9.32
CA ASP A 162 11.87 -4.91 9.70
C ASP A 162 11.63 -5.92 10.83
N ILE A 163 10.92 -5.49 11.87
CA ILE A 163 10.52 -6.37 12.98
C ILE A 163 9.64 -7.51 12.48
N ALA A 164 8.65 -7.18 11.64
CA ALA A 164 7.74 -8.18 11.09
C ALA A 164 8.47 -9.20 10.20
N THR A 165 9.35 -8.74 9.30
CA THR A 165 10.16 -9.61 8.44
C THR A 165 11.05 -10.56 9.27
N SER A 166 11.70 -10.02 10.30
CA SER A 166 12.54 -10.81 11.20
C SER A 166 11.73 -11.90 11.93
N ALA A 167 10.56 -11.53 12.48
CA ALA A 167 9.68 -12.46 13.19
C ALA A 167 9.16 -13.58 12.27
N LEU A 168 8.74 -13.23 11.05
CA LEU A 168 8.25 -14.19 10.06
C LEU A 168 9.36 -15.16 9.63
N ASN A 169 10.54 -14.66 9.31
CA ASN A 169 11.68 -15.50 8.95
C ASN A 169 12.12 -16.42 10.09
N THR A 170 12.16 -15.91 11.32
CA THR A 170 12.47 -16.72 12.53
C THR A 170 11.42 -17.81 12.76
N SER A 171 10.16 -17.55 12.42
CA SER A 171 9.07 -18.52 12.50
C SER A 171 9.02 -19.50 11.32
N GLY A 172 10.00 -19.43 10.40
CA GLY A 172 10.14 -20.34 9.27
C GLY A 172 9.29 -19.98 8.04
N PHE A 173 8.68 -18.80 8.02
CA PHE A 173 7.97 -18.31 6.85
C PHE A 173 8.93 -17.62 5.88
N LYS A 174 8.64 -17.78 4.58
CA LYS A 174 9.40 -17.08 3.55
C LYS A 174 8.75 -15.73 3.27
N VAL A 175 9.47 -14.65 3.57
CA VAL A 175 9.16 -13.32 3.08
C VAL A 175 9.71 -13.18 1.67
N LEU A 176 8.83 -12.81 0.73
CA LEU A 176 9.17 -12.65 -0.68
C LEU A 176 9.81 -11.29 -0.92
N THR A 177 10.77 -11.27 -1.81
CA THR A 177 11.36 -10.04 -2.37
C THR A 177 10.64 -9.62 -3.66
N GLN A 178 10.88 -8.41 -4.15
CA GLN A 178 10.36 -7.97 -5.45
C GLN A 178 10.84 -8.91 -6.57
N ARG A 179 12.07 -9.40 -6.53
CA ARG A 179 12.60 -10.38 -7.48
C ARG A 179 11.89 -11.73 -7.45
N ASP A 180 11.40 -12.15 -6.28
CA ASP A 180 10.63 -13.41 -6.18
C ASP A 180 9.26 -13.32 -6.89
N ILE A 181 8.78 -12.11 -7.12
CA ILE A 181 7.47 -11.80 -7.74
C ILE A 181 7.64 -11.44 -9.21
N SER A 182 8.77 -10.83 -9.58
CA SER A 182 9.11 -10.48 -10.96
C SER A 182 9.27 -11.72 -11.83
N ARG A 183 8.92 -11.59 -13.10
CA ARG A 183 9.02 -12.67 -14.10
C ARG A 183 10.33 -12.62 -14.86
#